data_651d1ce0a8065c860908cd3b0a874765
#
_entry.id   651d1ce0a8065c860908cd3b0a874765
#
_cell.length_a   1.000
_cell.length_b   1.000
_cell.length_c   1.000
_cell.angle_alpha   90.00
_cell.angle_beta   90.00
_cell.angle_gamma   90.00
#
_symmetry.space_group_name_H-M   'P 1'
#
loop_
_entity.id
_entity.type
_entity.pdbx_description
1 polymer ?
#
loop_
_entity_poly.entity_id
_entity_poly.type
_entity_poly.pdbx_seq_one_letter_code
_entity_poly.pdbx_strand_id
1 'polypeptide(L)'
;MTVTRRATFMLLLLIAATLPAFGQVGRDWGVERRSYQDPVSGVRIDELATVGVNDNLYFHFSNFTADNRYLIFSSTRTGTPQFYRAEVSTGRIVQLTDSPGGTLRGICPDRTRADRVYLIRKDEVIALNILDFSERRVATIPPPFIGGFQQPTQSGDGQSLTITKQVDERTWEIGLLDVRRGEYRTVIRQGFRIGHVQHSPTDPLIFYVWETGGYAPQRTWVVNSDGSGNRPFYARTDPKSWFTPLKEWITHEAWVEKTGEMTMINDKQGVMLVDKAGVARMVIEGDYWHVAARPDGRFMVIDDNKGRLWLLETATGNRRLLATGLRDTVRAVHAHASFDREGHYVQFHTGRTQETIAIIDLRELPGLKWQ
;
A
#
# COMPACT_ATOMS: atom_id res chain seq x y z
N MET A 1 -15.07 0.93 81.60
CA MET A 1 -14.19 1.89 80.86
C MET A 1 -13.80 1.31 79.46
N THR A 2 -14.55 1.73 78.48
CA THR A 2 -14.38 1.21 77.12
C THR A 2 -13.71 2.29 76.25
N VAL A 3 -12.49 2.05 75.81
CA VAL A 3 -11.70 2.97 74.98
C VAL A 3 -11.96 2.66 73.51
N THR A 4 -12.66 3.54 72.82
CA THR A 4 -12.92 3.49 71.37
C THR A 4 -11.73 4.13 70.63
N ARG A 5 -10.97 3.31 69.88
CA ARG A 5 -9.94 3.80 68.94
C ARG A 5 -10.60 4.23 67.64
N ARG A 6 -10.56 5.53 67.35
CA ARG A 6 -10.87 6.08 65.99
C ARG A 6 -9.68 5.88 65.05
N ALA A 7 -9.88 5.10 64.01
CA ALA A 7 -8.92 4.99 62.91
C ALA A 7 -9.25 6.08 61.89
N THR A 8 -8.29 6.98 61.69
CA THR A 8 -8.36 8.02 60.62
C THR A 8 -7.83 7.42 59.34
N PHE A 9 -8.72 7.20 58.37
CA PHE A 9 -8.29 6.81 57.00
C PHE A 9 -7.86 8.07 56.24
N MET A 10 -6.59 8.16 55.90
CA MET A 10 -6.03 9.20 55.07
C MET A 10 -6.16 8.74 53.59
N LEU A 11 -7.09 9.36 52.86
CA LEU A 11 -7.32 9.11 51.44
C LEU A 11 -6.25 9.87 50.65
N LEU A 12 -5.23 9.17 50.14
CA LEU A 12 -4.25 9.72 49.20
C LEU A 12 -4.93 9.83 47.82
N LEU A 13 -5.33 11.04 47.45
CA LEU A 13 -5.69 11.38 46.06
C LEU A 13 -4.41 11.41 45.22
N LEU A 14 -4.21 10.39 44.42
CA LEU A 14 -3.26 10.41 43.32
C LEU A 14 -3.81 11.34 42.19
N ILE A 15 -3.36 12.58 42.18
CA ILE A 15 -3.56 13.48 41.05
C ILE A 15 -2.63 12.95 39.94
N ALA A 16 -3.18 12.17 39.02
CA ALA A 16 -2.50 11.87 37.74
C ALA A 16 -2.42 13.20 36.95
N ALA A 17 -1.28 13.86 37.02
CA ALA A 17 -0.97 14.99 36.15
C ALA A 17 -0.96 14.45 34.71
N THR A 18 -2.03 14.68 33.96
CA THR A 18 -2.04 14.53 32.51
C THR A 18 -1.12 15.60 31.97
N LEU A 19 0.14 15.23 31.71
CA LEU A 19 1.02 16.06 30.90
C LEU A 19 0.32 16.32 29.57
N PRO A 20 0.29 17.56 29.07
CA PRO A 20 -0.23 17.82 27.73
C PRO A 20 0.54 16.94 26.76
N ALA A 21 -0.17 16.13 26.01
CA ALA A 21 0.41 15.37 24.92
C ALA A 21 0.95 16.40 23.90
N PHE A 22 2.26 16.70 23.97
CA PHE A 22 2.91 17.44 22.93
C PHE A 22 2.68 16.67 21.63
N GLY A 23 2.25 17.36 20.57
CA GLY A 23 2.04 16.75 19.25
C GLY A 23 3.26 15.92 18.88
N GLN A 24 3.01 14.69 18.40
CA GLN A 24 4.07 13.71 18.11
C GLN A 24 4.66 13.87 16.71
N VAL A 25 4.10 14.78 15.89
CA VAL A 25 4.62 15.07 14.54
C VAL A 25 6.07 15.55 14.62
N GLY A 26 6.94 14.97 13.81
CA GLY A 26 8.38 15.24 13.83
C GLY A 26 9.14 14.49 14.93
N ARG A 27 8.47 13.72 15.78
CA ARG A 27 9.14 12.90 16.79
C ARG A 27 10.04 11.87 16.11
N ASP A 28 11.30 11.90 16.53
CA ASP A 28 12.29 10.91 16.15
C ASP A 28 12.20 9.70 17.10
N TRP A 29 11.93 8.53 16.52
CA TRP A 29 11.84 7.26 17.25
C TRP A 29 13.15 6.48 17.26
N GLY A 30 14.23 7.06 16.66
CA GLY A 30 15.53 6.40 16.55
C GLY A 30 15.57 5.36 15.45
N VAL A 31 16.50 4.42 15.60
CA VAL A 31 16.77 3.33 14.65
C VAL A 31 16.29 2.02 15.25
N GLU A 32 15.38 1.35 14.55
CA GLU A 32 14.88 0.01 14.94
C GLU A 32 15.49 -1.10 14.07
N ARG A 33 16.35 -0.75 13.12
CA ARG A 33 16.91 -1.65 12.13
C ARG A 33 17.52 -2.89 12.75
N ARG A 34 17.09 -4.05 12.27
CA ARG A 34 17.66 -5.37 12.59
C ARG A 34 17.95 -6.09 11.30
N SER A 35 19.18 -6.62 11.18
CA SER A 35 19.59 -7.36 10.00
C SER A 35 19.76 -8.84 10.34
N TYR A 36 19.31 -9.71 9.45
CA TYR A 36 19.54 -11.14 9.54
C TYR A 36 19.63 -11.75 8.13
N GLN A 37 20.10 -12.99 8.04
CA GLN A 37 20.03 -13.77 6.82
C GLN A 37 18.85 -14.74 6.90
N ASP A 38 18.05 -14.81 5.84
CA ASP A 38 17.01 -15.81 5.74
C ASP A 38 17.63 -17.21 5.83
N PRO A 39 17.12 -18.10 6.69
CA PRO A 39 17.77 -19.39 6.98
C PRO A 39 17.77 -20.36 5.79
N VAL A 40 16.94 -20.14 4.78
CA VAL A 40 16.82 -21.02 3.61
C VAL A 40 17.46 -20.41 2.38
N SER A 41 17.18 -19.14 2.09
CA SER A 41 17.72 -18.47 0.90
C SER A 41 19.13 -17.89 1.10
N GLY A 42 19.51 -17.62 2.35
CA GLY A 42 20.74 -16.91 2.70
C GLY A 42 20.71 -15.41 2.37
N VAL A 43 19.58 -14.90 1.88
CA VAL A 43 19.43 -13.49 1.53
C VAL A 43 19.39 -12.64 2.79
N ARG A 44 20.14 -11.52 2.80
CA ARG A 44 20.09 -10.54 3.87
C ARG A 44 18.76 -9.79 3.84
N ILE A 45 18.14 -9.69 5.01
CA ILE A 45 16.89 -8.97 5.25
C ILE A 45 17.17 -7.92 6.32
N ASP A 46 16.75 -6.70 6.05
CA ASP A 46 16.82 -5.59 6.99
C ASP A 46 15.41 -5.21 7.44
N GLU A 47 15.02 -5.55 8.66
CA GLU A 47 13.79 -5.07 9.29
C GLU A 47 13.98 -3.61 9.69
N LEU A 48 13.14 -2.70 9.20
CA LEU A 48 13.24 -1.26 9.47
C LEU A 48 12.33 -0.80 10.60
N ALA A 49 11.11 -1.37 10.72
CA ALA A 49 10.13 -1.01 11.74
C ALA A 49 9.61 -2.26 12.44
N THR A 50 9.90 -2.37 13.74
CA THR A 50 9.67 -3.59 14.53
C THR A 50 8.80 -3.35 15.77
N VAL A 51 8.50 -2.09 16.11
CA VAL A 51 7.69 -1.71 17.28
C VAL A 51 6.26 -1.37 16.85
N GLY A 52 5.29 -1.98 17.52
CA GLY A 52 3.86 -1.86 17.18
C GLY A 52 3.46 -2.73 15.99
N VAL A 53 2.22 -2.59 15.55
CA VAL A 53 1.76 -3.18 14.28
C VAL A 53 2.07 -2.19 13.19
N ASN A 54 2.90 -2.60 12.23
CA ASN A 54 3.32 -1.77 11.11
C ASN A 54 2.69 -2.29 9.83
N ASP A 55 2.24 -1.39 8.96
CA ASP A 55 1.63 -1.74 7.69
C ASP A 55 2.23 -0.87 6.57
N ASN A 56 2.57 -1.49 5.45
CA ASN A 56 2.99 -0.77 4.26
C ASN A 56 1.76 -0.20 3.53
N LEU A 57 1.98 0.60 2.50
CA LEU A 57 0.89 1.22 1.75
C LEU A 57 0.19 0.25 0.78
N TYR A 58 0.43 -1.05 0.91
CA TYR A 58 0.00 -2.10 -0.02
C TYR A 58 0.89 -2.23 -1.26
N PHE A 59 0.85 -3.39 -1.95
CA PHE A 59 1.85 -3.73 -2.99
C PHE A 59 1.72 -2.91 -4.29
N HIS A 60 0.53 -2.42 -4.62
CA HIS A 60 0.32 -1.65 -5.86
C HIS A 60 0.48 -0.13 -5.67
N PHE A 61 0.80 0.33 -4.47
CA PHE A 61 1.15 1.71 -4.21
C PHE A 61 2.67 1.88 -4.11
N SER A 62 3.17 3.06 -4.49
CA SER A 62 4.56 3.38 -4.18
C SER A 62 4.69 3.65 -2.68
N ASN A 63 5.52 2.84 -2.03
CA ASN A 63 5.83 2.99 -0.60
C ASN A 63 7.02 3.94 -0.38
N PHE A 64 7.76 4.27 -1.43
CA PHE A 64 8.97 5.09 -1.35
C PHE A 64 8.76 6.51 -1.85
N THR A 65 9.52 7.45 -1.31
CA THR A 65 9.63 8.81 -1.84
C THR A 65 10.23 8.82 -3.24
N ALA A 66 10.11 9.96 -3.96
CA ALA A 66 10.57 10.07 -5.34
C ALA A 66 12.07 9.77 -5.52
N ASP A 67 12.89 10.03 -4.50
CA ASP A 67 14.34 9.80 -4.46
C ASP A 67 14.73 8.45 -3.79
N ASN A 68 13.77 7.61 -3.43
CA ASN A 68 13.94 6.35 -2.69
C ASN A 68 14.61 6.50 -1.31
N ARG A 69 14.78 7.72 -0.81
CA ARG A 69 15.44 7.95 0.49
C ARG A 69 14.60 7.47 1.66
N TYR A 70 13.29 7.64 1.60
CA TYR A 70 12.38 7.27 2.67
C TYR A 70 11.33 6.28 2.22
N LEU A 71 11.06 5.31 3.10
CA LEU A 71 9.91 4.42 3.03
C LEU A 71 8.81 4.97 3.92
N ILE A 72 7.58 5.10 3.39
CA ILE A 72 6.40 5.58 4.11
C ILE A 72 5.56 4.36 4.53
N PHE A 73 5.13 4.35 5.78
CA PHE A 73 4.35 3.26 6.35
C PHE A 73 3.42 3.75 7.45
N SER A 74 2.46 2.95 7.85
CA SER A 74 1.65 3.19 9.04
C SER A 74 2.14 2.35 10.22
N SER A 75 1.93 2.84 11.45
CA SER A 75 2.25 2.10 12.67
C SER A 75 1.31 2.47 13.80
N THR A 76 1.01 1.47 14.64
CA THR A 76 0.21 1.67 15.87
C THR A 76 1.05 1.94 17.12
N ARG A 77 2.36 2.25 16.98
CA ARG A 77 3.29 2.46 18.11
C ARG A 77 2.86 3.52 19.11
N THR A 78 1.95 4.43 18.73
CA THR A 78 1.36 5.45 19.59
C THR A 78 -0.06 5.10 20.06
N GLY A 79 -0.50 3.85 19.90
CA GLY A 79 -1.82 3.36 20.28
C GLY A 79 -2.88 3.43 19.18
N THR A 80 -2.74 4.33 18.21
CA THR A 80 -3.60 4.43 17.01
C THR A 80 -2.75 4.49 15.75
N PRO A 81 -3.26 4.03 14.59
CA PRO A 81 -2.52 4.10 13.34
C PRO A 81 -2.15 5.53 12.97
N GLN A 82 -0.85 5.78 12.80
CA GLN A 82 -0.28 7.03 12.31
C GLN A 82 0.69 6.72 11.17
N PHE A 83 1.01 7.73 10.34
CA PHE A 83 2.00 7.58 9.28
C PHE A 83 3.39 7.99 9.77
N TYR A 84 4.39 7.26 9.26
CA TYR A 84 5.80 7.41 9.58
C TYR A 84 6.63 7.36 8.30
N ARG A 85 7.84 7.90 8.37
CA ARG A 85 8.90 7.63 7.38
C ARG A 85 10.04 6.88 8.05
N ALA A 86 10.60 5.89 7.36
CA ALA A 86 11.88 5.27 7.71
C ALA A 86 12.92 5.67 6.67
N GLU A 87 14.08 6.16 7.09
CA GLU A 87 15.19 6.40 6.18
C GLU A 87 15.81 5.07 5.77
N VAL A 88 15.80 4.76 4.48
CA VAL A 88 16.20 3.45 3.94
C VAL A 88 17.64 3.10 4.30
N SER A 89 18.56 4.07 4.25
CA SER A 89 19.99 3.86 4.53
C SER A 89 20.28 3.58 5.99
N THR A 90 19.60 4.28 6.90
CA THR A 90 19.91 4.23 8.35
C THR A 90 18.89 3.43 9.16
N GLY A 91 17.65 3.31 8.69
CA GLY A 91 16.51 2.77 9.44
C GLY A 91 15.95 3.76 10.48
N ARG A 92 16.34 5.06 10.43
CA ARG A 92 15.80 6.07 11.34
C ARG A 92 14.34 6.36 11.05
N ILE A 93 13.50 6.32 12.09
CA ILE A 93 12.05 6.48 11.99
C ILE A 93 11.63 7.82 12.54
N VAL A 94 10.82 8.56 11.77
CA VAL A 94 10.21 9.84 12.20
C VAL A 94 8.71 9.81 11.95
N GLN A 95 7.95 10.32 12.91
CA GLN A 95 6.49 10.39 12.84
C GLN A 95 6.03 11.55 11.97
N LEU A 96 5.10 11.27 11.05
CA LEU A 96 4.56 12.25 10.10
C LEU A 96 3.19 12.78 10.51
N THR A 97 2.40 11.99 11.23
CA THR A 97 1.03 12.40 11.64
C THR A 97 0.78 12.13 13.10
N ASP A 98 -0.09 12.94 13.70
CA ASP A 98 -0.64 12.75 15.03
C ASP A 98 -2.11 13.17 15.01
N SER A 99 -2.92 12.32 14.40
CA SER A 99 -4.34 12.60 14.16
C SER A 99 -5.21 11.70 15.04
N PRO A 100 -6.35 12.20 15.53
CA PRO A 100 -7.30 11.37 16.24
C PRO A 100 -7.67 10.11 15.46
N GLY A 101 -7.86 9.00 16.15
CA GLY A 101 -8.17 7.70 15.54
C GLY A 101 -9.35 7.79 14.56
N GLY A 102 -9.21 7.12 13.41
CA GLY A 102 -10.24 7.05 12.37
C GLY A 102 -10.36 8.30 11.48
N THR A 103 -9.49 9.31 11.63
CA THR A 103 -9.53 10.51 10.77
C THR A 103 -8.63 10.42 9.55
N LEU A 104 -7.55 9.63 9.60
CA LEU A 104 -6.68 9.37 8.44
C LEU A 104 -7.36 8.35 7.51
N ARG A 105 -7.38 8.65 6.21
CA ARG A 105 -8.04 7.84 5.18
C ARG A 105 -7.08 7.20 4.19
N GLY A 106 -5.89 7.77 4.02
CA GLY A 106 -4.85 7.28 3.13
C GLY A 106 -3.74 8.29 2.93
N ILE A 107 -2.63 7.82 2.36
CA ILE A 107 -1.44 8.62 2.06
C ILE A 107 -0.84 8.17 0.73
N CYS A 108 -0.29 9.10 -0.04
CA CYS A 108 0.38 8.85 -1.30
C CYS A 108 1.69 9.66 -1.35
N PRO A 109 2.86 9.02 -1.41
CA PRO A 109 4.12 9.72 -1.70
C PRO A 109 4.06 10.39 -3.07
N ASP A 110 4.50 11.65 -3.12
CA ASP A 110 4.53 12.41 -4.37
C ASP A 110 5.54 11.79 -5.35
N ARG A 111 5.11 11.61 -6.61
CA ARG A 111 5.94 11.00 -7.66
C ARG A 111 7.08 11.90 -8.13
N THR A 112 6.94 13.20 -7.95
CA THR A 112 7.85 14.21 -8.51
C THR A 112 8.65 14.96 -7.46
N ARG A 113 8.25 14.86 -6.17
CA ARG A 113 8.89 15.56 -5.06
C ARG A 113 9.18 14.61 -3.90
N ALA A 114 10.45 14.48 -3.58
CA ALA A 114 10.92 13.58 -2.53
C ALA A 114 10.54 14.03 -1.10
N ASP A 115 10.29 15.32 -0.93
CA ASP A 115 9.97 15.94 0.36
C ASP A 115 8.47 15.98 0.66
N ARG A 116 7.60 15.42 -0.20
CA ARG A 116 6.15 15.59 -0.10
C ARG A 116 5.39 14.28 -0.14
N VAL A 117 4.32 14.23 0.67
CA VAL A 117 3.26 13.23 0.55
C VAL A 117 1.91 13.93 0.51
N TYR A 118 0.92 13.31 -0.11
CA TYR A 118 -0.48 13.72 -0.01
C TYR A 118 -1.20 12.79 0.94
N LEU A 119 -1.95 13.32 1.88
CA LEU A 119 -2.78 12.54 2.80
C LEU A 119 -4.23 13.01 2.77
N ILE A 120 -5.13 12.11 3.05
CA ILE A 120 -6.54 12.42 3.27
C ILE A 120 -6.81 12.34 4.76
N ARG A 121 -7.22 13.50 5.35
CA ARG A 121 -7.64 13.62 6.74
C ARG A 121 -9.08 14.09 6.77
N LYS A 122 -10.00 13.25 7.27
CA LYS A 122 -11.45 13.44 7.16
C LYS A 122 -11.88 13.59 5.69
N ASP A 123 -12.18 14.80 5.27
CA ASP A 123 -12.57 15.20 3.92
C ASP A 123 -11.56 16.16 3.26
N GLU A 124 -10.43 16.40 3.90
CA GLU A 124 -9.39 17.28 3.37
C GLU A 124 -8.26 16.48 2.73
N VAL A 125 -7.82 16.94 1.57
CA VAL A 125 -6.56 16.50 0.94
C VAL A 125 -5.48 17.49 1.33
N ILE A 126 -4.43 17.00 1.95
CA ILE A 126 -3.34 17.78 2.53
C ILE A 126 -2.03 17.36 1.86
N ALA A 127 -1.26 18.34 1.39
CA ALA A 127 0.13 18.17 1.02
C ALA A 127 0.98 18.41 2.27
N LEU A 128 1.65 17.34 2.74
CA LEU A 128 2.53 17.37 3.91
C LEU A 128 3.99 17.31 3.44
N ASN A 129 4.80 18.26 3.86
CA ASN A 129 6.25 18.16 3.73
C ASN A 129 6.79 17.21 4.81
N ILE A 130 7.46 16.14 4.39
CA ILE A 130 7.93 15.11 5.32
C ILE A 130 9.24 15.47 6.03
N LEU A 131 9.86 16.60 5.71
CA LEU A 131 11.12 17.06 6.30
C LEU A 131 10.91 18.14 7.39
N ASP A 132 10.11 19.16 7.09
CA ASP A 132 9.80 20.26 7.99
C ASP A 132 8.39 20.18 8.61
N PHE A 133 7.60 19.17 8.19
CA PHE A 133 6.25 18.87 8.66
C PHE A 133 5.21 19.95 8.39
N SER A 134 5.51 20.90 7.52
CA SER A 134 4.55 21.90 7.09
C SER A 134 3.41 21.27 6.27
N GLU A 135 2.19 21.69 6.54
CA GLU A 135 0.98 21.23 5.88
C GLU A 135 0.37 22.34 5.02
N ARG A 136 -0.07 21.97 3.83
CA ARG A 136 -0.88 22.83 2.97
C ARG A 136 -2.13 22.06 2.54
N ARG A 137 -3.31 22.57 2.89
CA ARG A 137 -4.56 22.06 2.34
C ARG A 137 -4.58 22.27 0.83
N VAL A 138 -4.76 21.17 0.08
CA VAL A 138 -4.91 21.17 -1.37
C VAL A 138 -6.36 21.43 -1.75
N ALA A 139 -7.28 20.65 -1.14
CA ALA A 139 -8.70 20.74 -1.41
C ALA A 139 -9.52 20.15 -0.26
N THR A 140 -10.82 20.44 -0.26
CA THR A 140 -11.84 19.69 0.46
C THR A 140 -12.56 18.80 -0.55
N ILE A 141 -12.71 17.50 -0.23
CA ILE A 141 -13.43 16.55 -1.06
C ILE A 141 -14.92 16.88 -1.00
N PRO A 142 -15.58 17.16 -2.13
CA PRO A 142 -16.97 17.60 -2.11
C PRO A 142 -17.92 16.45 -1.70
N PRO A 143 -18.97 16.77 -0.91
CA PRO A 143 -20.03 15.81 -0.65
C PRO A 143 -20.87 15.56 -1.93
N PRO A 144 -21.76 14.53 -1.97
CA PRO A 144 -22.02 13.60 -0.88
C PRO A 144 -20.99 12.49 -0.75
N PHE A 145 -20.84 11.97 0.46
CA PHE A 145 -20.15 10.72 0.74
C PHE A 145 -20.53 10.21 2.14
N ILE A 146 -20.59 8.89 2.29
CA ILE A 146 -20.87 8.22 3.57
C ILE A 146 -19.63 7.51 4.14
N GLY A 147 -18.53 7.45 3.37
CA GLY A 147 -17.27 6.82 3.76
C GLY A 147 -16.55 6.21 2.56
N GLY A 148 -15.94 5.03 2.76
CA GLY A 148 -15.36 4.22 1.70
C GLY A 148 -14.16 4.84 0.97
N PHE A 149 -13.49 5.82 1.57
CA PHE A 149 -12.26 6.36 0.98
C PHE A 149 -11.21 5.28 0.85
N GLN A 150 -10.58 5.23 -0.31
CA GLN A 150 -9.42 4.41 -0.56
C GLN A 150 -8.16 5.26 -0.60
N GLN A 151 -7.01 4.60 -0.51
CA GLN A 151 -5.72 5.26 -0.65
C GLN A 151 -5.64 5.97 -2.01
N PRO A 152 -5.26 7.25 -2.05
CA PRO A 152 -5.14 7.99 -3.30
C PRO A 152 -3.95 7.48 -4.12
N THR A 153 -4.06 7.58 -5.45
CA THR A 153 -2.94 7.34 -6.36
C THR A 153 -2.71 8.59 -7.20
N GLN A 154 -1.46 8.82 -7.59
CA GLN A 154 -1.08 9.99 -8.37
C GLN A 154 -0.87 9.63 -9.83
N SER A 155 -1.25 10.53 -10.74
CA SER A 155 -0.96 10.41 -12.18
C SER A 155 0.54 10.36 -12.46
N GLY A 156 0.94 9.78 -13.59
CA GLY A 156 2.35 9.64 -13.97
C GLY A 156 3.12 10.95 -14.00
N ASP A 157 2.46 12.05 -14.40
CA ASP A 157 3.01 13.41 -14.43
C ASP A 157 2.97 14.15 -13.07
N GLY A 158 2.40 13.51 -12.05
CA GLY A 158 2.29 14.06 -10.70
C GLY A 158 1.26 15.19 -10.54
N GLN A 159 0.43 15.47 -11.54
CA GLN A 159 -0.47 16.64 -11.49
C GLN A 159 -1.85 16.35 -10.88
N SER A 160 -2.25 15.08 -10.84
CA SER A 160 -3.57 14.70 -10.36
C SER A 160 -3.51 13.55 -9.35
N LEU A 161 -4.44 13.59 -8.38
CA LEU A 161 -4.71 12.48 -7.47
C LEU A 161 -6.07 11.85 -7.79
N THR A 162 -6.13 10.53 -7.85
CA THR A 162 -7.40 9.82 -7.82
C THR A 162 -7.95 9.79 -6.40
N ILE A 163 -9.20 10.15 -6.25
CA ILE A 163 -9.92 10.10 -4.98
C ILE A 163 -11.12 9.15 -5.16
N THR A 164 -11.13 8.08 -4.39
CA THR A 164 -12.24 7.13 -4.40
C THR A 164 -13.07 7.31 -3.15
N LYS A 165 -14.38 7.38 -3.29
CA LYS A 165 -15.32 7.54 -2.17
C LYS A 165 -16.62 6.77 -2.40
N GLN A 166 -17.26 6.37 -1.31
CA GLN A 166 -18.63 5.87 -1.34
C GLN A 166 -19.61 7.03 -1.20
N VAL A 167 -20.40 7.27 -2.23
CA VAL A 167 -21.34 8.40 -2.30
C VAL A 167 -22.59 8.13 -1.47
N ASP A 168 -23.16 6.93 -1.64
CA ASP A 168 -24.29 6.41 -0.91
C ASP A 168 -24.16 4.88 -0.74
N GLU A 169 -25.20 4.19 -0.25
CA GLU A 169 -25.18 2.75 0.02
C GLU A 169 -24.81 1.89 -1.21
N ARG A 170 -25.10 2.38 -2.42
CA ARG A 170 -24.96 1.63 -3.68
C ARG A 170 -23.97 2.26 -4.64
N THR A 171 -23.66 3.55 -4.50
CA THR A 171 -22.91 4.33 -5.47
C THR A 171 -21.49 4.61 -4.98
N TRP A 172 -20.52 4.26 -5.78
CA TRP A 172 -19.12 4.59 -5.62
C TRP A 172 -18.66 5.55 -6.71
N GLU A 173 -17.73 6.43 -6.36
CA GLU A 173 -17.22 7.46 -7.26
C GLU A 173 -15.70 7.42 -7.28
N ILE A 174 -15.13 7.56 -8.47
CA ILE A 174 -13.74 7.96 -8.69
C ILE A 174 -13.77 9.41 -9.15
N GLY A 175 -13.06 10.25 -8.43
CA GLY A 175 -12.79 11.63 -8.80
C GLY A 175 -11.31 11.88 -9.07
N LEU A 176 -11.01 12.96 -9.76
CA LEU A 176 -9.67 13.49 -9.95
C LEU A 176 -9.55 14.87 -9.29
N LEU A 177 -8.48 15.04 -8.55
CA LEU A 177 -8.09 16.29 -7.93
C LEU A 177 -6.82 16.83 -8.61
N ASP A 178 -6.88 18.01 -9.23
CA ASP A 178 -5.69 18.78 -9.64
C ASP A 178 -4.96 19.28 -8.39
N VAL A 179 -3.72 18.84 -8.17
CA VAL A 179 -2.97 19.15 -6.94
C VAL A 179 -2.46 20.59 -6.87
N ARG A 180 -2.41 21.29 -7.99
CA ARG A 180 -1.99 22.69 -8.06
C ARG A 180 -3.16 23.65 -7.85
N ARG A 181 -4.30 23.39 -8.52
CA ARG A 181 -5.50 24.23 -8.50
C ARG A 181 -6.43 23.92 -7.35
N GLY A 182 -6.37 22.67 -6.81
CA GLY A 182 -7.34 22.19 -5.82
C GLY A 182 -8.72 21.90 -6.42
N GLU A 183 -8.80 21.77 -7.73
CA GLU A 183 -10.06 21.53 -8.45
C GLU A 183 -10.36 20.02 -8.46
N TYR A 184 -11.53 19.67 -7.94
CA TYR A 184 -12.03 18.29 -7.95
C TYR A 184 -13.08 18.12 -9.04
N ARG A 185 -13.03 17.02 -9.76
CA ARG A 185 -14.09 16.59 -10.69
C ARG A 185 -14.35 15.10 -10.59
N THR A 186 -15.60 14.72 -10.77
CA THR A 186 -16.01 13.33 -10.91
C THR A 186 -15.51 12.78 -12.26
N VAL A 187 -14.89 11.61 -12.24
CA VAL A 187 -14.51 10.86 -13.44
C VAL A 187 -15.61 9.86 -13.79
N ILE A 188 -16.00 9.02 -12.82
CA ILE A 188 -17.02 8.00 -13.04
C ILE A 188 -17.75 7.65 -11.72
N ARG A 189 -19.00 7.22 -11.85
CA ARG A 189 -19.78 6.58 -10.78
C ARG A 189 -20.18 5.19 -11.18
N GLN A 190 -20.16 4.27 -10.21
CA GLN A 190 -20.55 2.88 -10.40
C GLN A 190 -21.53 2.44 -9.33
N GLY A 191 -22.48 1.58 -9.72
CA GLY A 191 -23.45 0.96 -8.81
C GLY A 191 -22.90 -0.26 -8.06
N PHE A 192 -21.58 -0.34 -7.88
CA PHE A 192 -20.90 -1.40 -7.15
C PHE A 192 -19.68 -0.84 -6.40
N ARG A 193 -19.20 -1.61 -5.42
CA ARG A 193 -17.99 -1.25 -4.67
C ARG A 193 -16.77 -1.23 -5.60
N ILE A 194 -16.14 -0.07 -5.68
CA ILE A 194 -14.89 0.12 -6.41
C ILE A 194 -13.71 -0.22 -5.48
N GLY A 195 -12.74 -0.97 -6.00
CA GLY A 195 -11.50 -1.32 -5.32
C GLY A 195 -10.28 -1.15 -6.19
N HIS A 196 -9.08 -1.30 -5.62
CA HIS A 196 -7.77 -1.29 -6.28
C HIS A 196 -7.58 -0.16 -7.30
N VAL A 197 -8.05 1.06 -6.96
CA VAL A 197 -7.98 2.19 -7.88
C VAL A 197 -6.54 2.64 -8.06
N GLN A 198 -6.09 2.67 -9.31
CA GLN A 198 -4.72 3.00 -9.67
C GLN A 198 -4.70 3.91 -10.90
N HIS A 199 -4.10 5.09 -10.79
CA HIS A 199 -3.79 5.87 -11.97
C HIS A 199 -2.65 5.22 -12.75
N SER A 200 -2.79 5.09 -14.07
CA SER A 200 -1.71 4.57 -14.92
C SER A 200 -0.47 5.47 -14.79
N PRO A 201 0.73 4.89 -14.68
CA PRO A 201 1.96 5.66 -14.64
C PRO A 201 2.36 6.26 -15.99
N THR A 202 1.84 5.73 -17.10
CA THR A 202 2.26 6.10 -18.46
C THR A 202 1.18 6.77 -19.30
N ASP A 203 -0.08 6.58 -18.94
CA ASP A 203 -1.22 7.00 -19.78
C ASP A 203 -2.27 7.73 -18.94
N PRO A 204 -3.14 8.56 -19.53
CA PRO A 204 -4.24 9.20 -18.80
C PRO A 204 -5.40 8.23 -18.55
N LEU A 205 -5.08 7.06 -17.98
CA LEU A 205 -6.02 6.00 -17.63
C LEU A 205 -6.09 5.80 -16.13
N ILE A 206 -7.26 5.42 -15.65
CA ILE A 206 -7.51 5.00 -14.28
C ILE A 206 -8.03 3.57 -14.33
N PHE A 207 -7.27 2.66 -13.70
CA PHE A 207 -7.67 1.29 -13.47
C PHE A 207 -8.48 1.19 -12.19
N TYR A 208 -9.49 0.32 -12.18
CA TYR A 208 -10.25 -0.02 -10.98
C TYR A 208 -10.90 -1.40 -11.10
N VAL A 209 -11.32 -1.95 -10.00
CA VAL A 209 -12.01 -3.24 -9.97
C VAL A 209 -13.42 -3.12 -9.40
N TRP A 210 -14.30 -4.00 -9.84
CA TRP A 210 -15.48 -4.36 -9.07
C TRP A 210 -15.05 -5.26 -7.91
N GLU A 211 -15.07 -4.69 -6.71
CA GLU A 211 -14.48 -5.35 -5.52
C GLU A 211 -15.43 -6.37 -4.93
N THR A 212 -15.18 -7.65 -5.24
CA THR A 212 -15.92 -8.80 -4.75
C THR A 212 -14.99 -9.97 -4.40
N GLY A 213 -13.69 -9.71 -4.18
CA GLY A 213 -12.71 -10.77 -3.97
C GLY A 213 -12.51 -11.69 -5.19
N GLY A 214 -12.64 -11.17 -6.40
CA GLY A 214 -12.44 -11.93 -7.65
C GLY A 214 -13.71 -12.58 -8.23
N TYR A 215 -14.84 -12.54 -7.55
CA TYR A 215 -16.10 -13.15 -8.01
C TYR A 215 -16.89 -12.31 -9.00
N ALA A 216 -16.56 -11.05 -9.25
CA ALA A 216 -17.28 -10.22 -10.20
C ALA A 216 -17.29 -10.84 -11.61
N PRO A 217 -18.41 -10.79 -12.35
CA PRO A 217 -18.47 -11.27 -13.73
C PRO A 217 -17.45 -10.60 -14.64
N GLN A 218 -17.27 -9.29 -14.44
CA GLN A 218 -16.24 -8.48 -15.04
C GLN A 218 -15.56 -7.70 -13.91
N ARG A 219 -14.37 -8.14 -13.48
CA ARG A 219 -13.69 -7.55 -12.33
C ARG A 219 -12.93 -6.29 -12.70
N THR A 220 -12.16 -6.31 -13.78
CA THR A 220 -11.14 -5.29 -14.09
C THR A 220 -11.63 -4.29 -15.13
N TRP A 221 -11.49 -3.01 -14.84
CA TRP A 221 -11.98 -1.90 -15.65
C TRP A 221 -10.93 -0.82 -15.81
N VAL A 222 -11.01 -0.07 -16.90
CA VAL A 222 -10.30 1.19 -17.10
C VAL A 222 -11.23 2.27 -17.61
N VAL A 223 -10.92 3.49 -17.26
CA VAL A 223 -11.58 4.70 -17.75
C VAL A 223 -10.52 5.75 -18.05
N ASN A 224 -10.71 6.55 -19.10
CA ASN A 224 -9.86 7.70 -19.35
C ASN A 224 -10.00 8.72 -18.22
N SER A 225 -8.91 9.46 -17.96
CA SER A 225 -8.93 10.49 -16.91
C SER A 225 -10.01 11.55 -17.12
N ASP A 226 -10.47 11.79 -18.36
CA ASP A 226 -11.59 12.69 -18.69
C ASP A 226 -12.99 12.09 -18.45
N GLY A 227 -13.08 10.81 -18.08
CA GLY A 227 -14.31 10.08 -17.84
C GLY A 227 -14.84 9.32 -19.05
N SER A 228 -14.25 9.46 -20.22
CA SER A 228 -14.62 8.74 -21.42
C SER A 228 -14.03 7.31 -21.45
N GLY A 229 -14.50 6.47 -22.39
CA GLY A 229 -13.86 5.19 -22.72
C GLY A 229 -13.88 4.15 -21.60
N ASN A 230 -14.87 4.18 -20.69
CA ASN A 230 -15.00 3.16 -19.66
C ASN A 230 -15.22 1.79 -20.29
N ARG A 231 -14.31 0.84 -20.01
CA ARG A 231 -14.33 -0.50 -20.61
C ARG A 231 -13.64 -1.54 -19.71
N PRO A 232 -13.92 -2.84 -19.91
CA PRO A 232 -13.07 -3.89 -19.35
C PRO A 232 -11.59 -3.65 -19.69
N PHE A 233 -10.71 -3.85 -18.71
CA PHE A 233 -9.26 -3.89 -18.96
C PHE A 233 -8.84 -5.28 -19.44
N TYR A 234 -9.06 -6.29 -18.61
CA TYR A 234 -8.95 -7.69 -19.00
C TYR A 234 -10.36 -8.31 -19.01
N ALA A 235 -10.80 -8.74 -20.18
CA ALA A 235 -12.09 -9.41 -20.31
C ALA A 235 -11.98 -10.86 -19.87
N ARG A 236 -12.81 -11.29 -18.93
CA ARG A 236 -12.82 -12.69 -18.51
C ARG A 236 -13.18 -13.61 -19.67
N THR A 237 -12.50 -14.74 -19.74
CA THR A 237 -12.75 -15.75 -20.78
C THR A 237 -13.99 -16.57 -20.50
N ASP A 238 -14.41 -16.70 -19.23
CA ASP A 238 -15.64 -17.38 -18.81
C ASP A 238 -16.50 -16.51 -17.88
N PRO A 239 -17.35 -15.63 -18.42
CA PRO A 239 -18.20 -14.76 -17.61
C PRO A 239 -19.38 -15.47 -16.95
N LYS A 240 -19.64 -16.76 -17.25
CA LYS A 240 -20.82 -17.50 -16.76
C LYS A 240 -20.60 -18.26 -15.46
N SER A 241 -19.43 -18.25 -14.89
CA SER A 241 -19.06 -19.12 -13.76
C SER A 241 -19.35 -18.54 -12.37
N TRP A 242 -20.54 -17.95 -12.17
CA TRP A 242 -20.95 -17.49 -10.82
C TRP A 242 -21.09 -18.60 -9.78
N PHE A 243 -21.33 -19.85 -10.20
CA PHE A 243 -21.72 -20.96 -9.31
C PHE A 243 -20.88 -22.22 -9.44
N THR A 244 -19.91 -22.24 -10.32
CA THR A 244 -18.91 -23.33 -10.41
C THR A 244 -17.59 -22.86 -9.84
N PRO A 245 -16.69 -23.77 -9.37
CA PRO A 245 -15.34 -23.37 -9.00
C PRO A 245 -14.78 -22.54 -10.15
N LEU A 246 -14.55 -21.25 -9.89
CA LEU A 246 -14.14 -20.30 -10.91
C LEU A 246 -12.87 -20.84 -11.56
N LYS A 247 -12.91 -21.12 -12.85
CA LYS A 247 -11.72 -21.45 -13.61
C LYS A 247 -10.76 -20.25 -13.68
N GLU A 248 -11.28 -19.07 -13.38
CA GLU A 248 -10.57 -17.83 -13.50
C GLU A 248 -10.96 -16.89 -12.36
N TRP A 249 -10.08 -16.75 -11.37
CA TRP A 249 -10.23 -15.81 -10.27
C TRP A 249 -9.10 -14.79 -10.33
N ILE A 250 -9.37 -13.65 -10.98
CA ILE A 250 -8.39 -12.57 -11.13
C ILE A 250 -8.40 -11.69 -9.89
N THR A 251 -7.20 -11.36 -9.40
CA THR A 251 -6.99 -10.51 -8.23
C THR A 251 -5.57 -9.91 -8.24
N HIS A 252 -5.27 -9.03 -7.29
CA HIS A 252 -3.96 -8.45 -7.00
C HIS A 252 -3.29 -7.80 -8.21
N GLU A 253 -4.02 -6.86 -8.79
CA GLU A 253 -3.62 -6.12 -9.98
C GLU A 253 -2.66 -4.97 -9.63
N ALA A 254 -1.55 -4.81 -10.37
CA ALA A 254 -0.59 -3.72 -10.20
C ALA A 254 0.03 -3.29 -11.53
N TRP A 255 0.12 -1.96 -11.77
CA TRP A 255 0.80 -1.42 -12.94
C TRP A 255 2.30 -1.73 -12.94
N VAL A 256 2.83 -2.00 -14.12
CA VAL A 256 4.27 -1.97 -14.42
C VAL A 256 4.63 -0.53 -14.78
N GLU A 257 5.44 0.10 -13.96
CA GLU A 257 5.65 1.55 -13.92
C GLU A 257 6.07 2.17 -15.27
N LYS A 258 7.00 1.53 -16.01
CA LYS A 258 7.54 2.08 -17.26
C LYS A 258 6.90 1.53 -18.53
N THR A 259 6.24 0.38 -18.47
CA THR A 259 5.65 -0.26 -19.66
C THR A 259 4.16 0.01 -19.79
N GLY A 260 3.48 0.28 -18.67
CA GLY A 260 2.02 0.43 -18.63
C GLY A 260 1.28 -0.89 -18.86
N GLU A 261 1.97 -2.02 -18.74
CA GLU A 261 1.35 -3.34 -18.57
C GLU A 261 0.86 -3.51 -17.13
N MET A 262 0.06 -4.52 -16.87
CA MET A 262 -0.45 -4.81 -15.54
C MET A 262 -0.18 -6.26 -15.15
N THR A 263 0.41 -6.45 -13.99
CA THR A 263 0.50 -7.77 -13.36
C THR A 263 -0.81 -8.13 -12.69
N MET A 264 -1.18 -9.41 -12.73
CA MET A 264 -2.37 -9.95 -12.06
C MET A 264 -2.09 -11.35 -11.56
N ILE A 265 -2.78 -11.75 -10.50
CA ILE A 265 -2.86 -13.15 -10.07
C ILE A 265 -4.15 -13.75 -10.65
N ASN A 266 -4.01 -14.89 -11.31
CA ASN A 266 -5.12 -15.82 -11.51
C ASN A 266 -4.97 -16.91 -10.44
N ASP A 267 -5.82 -16.85 -9.41
CA ASP A 267 -5.69 -17.68 -8.21
C ASP A 267 -5.54 -19.16 -8.55
N LYS A 268 -4.56 -19.83 -7.95
CA LYS A 268 -4.16 -21.23 -8.19
C LYS A 268 -3.70 -21.57 -9.63
N GLN A 269 -3.75 -20.63 -10.55
CA GLN A 269 -3.25 -20.83 -11.91
C GLN A 269 -1.89 -20.18 -12.13
N GLY A 270 -1.68 -18.97 -11.64
CA GLY A 270 -0.37 -18.34 -11.74
C GLY A 270 -0.36 -16.83 -11.80
N VAL A 271 0.77 -16.30 -12.23
CA VAL A 271 1.02 -14.88 -12.43
C VAL A 271 0.82 -14.53 -13.90
N MET A 272 0.00 -13.55 -14.16
CA MET A 272 -0.29 -13.03 -15.49
C MET A 272 0.30 -11.64 -15.69
N LEU A 273 0.68 -11.32 -16.92
CA LEU A 273 0.98 -9.99 -17.39
C LEU A 273 0.00 -9.64 -18.49
N VAL A 274 -0.67 -8.50 -18.36
CA VAL A 274 -1.69 -8.03 -19.29
C VAL A 274 -1.22 -6.74 -19.93
N ASP A 275 -1.22 -6.69 -21.25
CA ASP A 275 -0.82 -5.50 -21.99
C ASP A 275 -1.91 -4.41 -22.02
N LYS A 276 -1.59 -3.25 -22.59
CA LYS A 276 -2.53 -2.10 -22.69
C LYS A 276 -3.77 -2.39 -23.53
N ALA A 277 -3.71 -3.42 -24.40
CA ALA A 277 -4.85 -3.87 -25.20
C ALA A 277 -5.74 -4.89 -24.46
N GLY A 278 -5.32 -5.31 -23.26
CA GLY A 278 -6.04 -6.31 -22.45
C GLY A 278 -5.68 -7.74 -22.81
N VAL A 279 -4.62 -7.96 -23.60
CA VAL A 279 -4.13 -9.30 -23.96
C VAL A 279 -3.23 -9.81 -22.83
N ALA A 280 -3.62 -10.95 -22.27
CA ALA A 280 -2.92 -11.57 -21.16
C ALA A 280 -1.95 -12.67 -21.63
N ARG A 281 -0.81 -12.78 -20.94
CA ARG A 281 0.06 -13.94 -21.00
C ARG A 281 0.38 -14.47 -19.60
N MET A 282 0.49 -15.77 -19.46
CA MET A 282 0.97 -16.40 -18.25
C MET A 282 2.48 -16.23 -18.17
N VAL A 283 2.97 -15.70 -17.04
CA VAL A 283 4.42 -15.55 -16.80
C VAL A 283 4.96 -16.81 -16.12
N ILE A 284 4.23 -17.30 -15.13
CA ILE A 284 4.54 -18.55 -14.42
C ILE A 284 3.25 -19.17 -13.86
N GLU A 285 3.12 -20.49 -14.02
CA GLU A 285 2.04 -21.25 -13.40
C GLU A 285 2.36 -21.57 -11.93
N GLY A 286 1.32 -21.64 -11.08
CA GLY A 286 1.45 -22.00 -9.67
C GLY A 286 0.46 -21.31 -8.76
N ASP A 287 0.61 -21.55 -7.47
CA ASP A 287 -0.24 -21.02 -6.40
C ASP A 287 0.44 -19.81 -5.74
N TYR A 288 0.18 -18.62 -6.27
CA TYR A 288 0.72 -17.34 -5.82
C TYR A 288 -0.40 -16.44 -5.34
N TRP A 289 -0.06 -15.42 -4.51
CA TRP A 289 -1.08 -14.56 -3.91
C TRP A 289 -0.93 -13.07 -4.26
N HIS A 290 0.27 -12.49 -4.15
CA HIS A 290 0.52 -11.11 -4.60
C HIS A 290 1.59 -11.08 -5.66
N VAL A 291 1.58 -10.03 -6.46
CA VAL A 291 2.60 -9.73 -7.46
C VAL A 291 2.77 -8.22 -7.62
N ALA A 292 4.02 -7.77 -7.65
CA ALA A 292 4.37 -6.43 -8.08
C ALA A 292 5.58 -6.50 -9.02
N ALA A 293 5.57 -5.72 -10.08
CA ALA A 293 6.69 -5.69 -11.01
C ALA A 293 7.73 -4.63 -10.64
N ARG A 294 9.00 -4.93 -10.93
CA ARG A 294 10.05 -3.91 -11.01
C ARG A 294 9.64 -2.84 -12.03
N PRO A 295 10.02 -1.57 -11.85
CA PRO A 295 9.56 -0.50 -12.73
C PRO A 295 9.77 -0.75 -14.21
N ASP A 296 10.84 -1.45 -14.63
CA ASP A 296 11.14 -1.81 -16.02
C ASP A 296 10.45 -3.09 -16.51
N GLY A 297 9.72 -3.79 -15.65
CA GLY A 297 9.02 -5.04 -15.96
C GLY A 297 9.91 -6.29 -16.09
N ARG A 298 11.24 -6.19 -15.92
CA ARG A 298 12.17 -7.32 -16.09
C ARG A 298 12.04 -8.37 -14.97
N PHE A 299 11.70 -7.93 -13.78
CA PHE A 299 11.51 -8.79 -12.62
C PHE A 299 10.18 -8.48 -11.96
N MET A 300 9.67 -9.47 -11.25
CA MET A 300 8.52 -9.34 -10.37
C MET A 300 8.87 -9.89 -8.99
N VAL A 301 8.32 -9.32 -7.95
CA VAL A 301 8.28 -9.93 -6.62
C VAL A 301 6.92 -10.58 -6.43
N ILE A 302 6.92 -11.84 -6.01
CA ILE A 302 5.71 -12.63 -5.81
C ILE A 302 5.78 -13.38 -4.48
N ASP A 303 4.67 -13.49 -3.79
CA ASP A 303 4.54 -14.38 -2.63
C ASP A 303 3.67 -15.59 -2.95
N ASP A 304 3.87 -16.67 -2.22
CA ASP A 304 3.08 -17.88 -2.36
C ASP A 304 2.31 -18.21 -1.07
N ASN A 305 1.33 -19.10 -1.23
CA ASN A 305 0.51 -19.58 -0.11
C ASN A 305 1.27 -20.41 0.94
N LYS A 306 2.58 -20.62 0.76
CA LYS A 306 3.47 -21.28 1.73
C LYS A 306 4.33 -20.28 2.53
N GLY A 307 4.09 -18.98 2.38
CA GLY A 307 4.80 -17.93 3.10
C GLY A 307 6.22 -17.71 2.59
N ARG A 308 6.44 -17.83 1.29
CA ARG A 308 7.73 -17.59 0.64
C ARG A 308 7.64 -16.38 -0.29
N LEU A 309 8.71 -15.60 -0.32
CA LEU A 309 8.88 -14.47 -1.24
C LEU A 309 9.89 -14.84 -2.31
N TRP A 310 9.53 -14.59 -3.56
CA TRP A 310 10.33 -14.93 -4.72
C TRP A 310 10.60 -13.70 -5.58
N LEU A 311 11.79 -13.63 -6.15
CA LEU A 311 12.11 -12.79 -7.29
C LEU A 311 11.94 -13.62 -8.56
N LEU A 312 11.05 -13.20 -9.45
CA LEU A 312 10.68 -13.87 -10.70
C LEU A 312 11.23 -13.06 -11.86
N GLU A 313 11.96 -13.71 -12.77
CA GLU A 313 12.37 -13.11 -14.04
C GLU A 313 11.22 -13.20 -15.04
N THR A 314 10.72 -12.05 -15.50
CA THR A 314 9.50 -11.96 -16.31
C THR A 314 9.61 -12.68 -17.68
N ALA A 315 10.81 -12.67 -18.28
CA ALA A 315 11.02 -13.23 -19.62
C ALA A 315 11.11 -14.76 -19.62
N THR A 316 11.66 -15.35 -18.56
CA THR A 316 11.98 -16.78 -18.51
C THR A 316 11.07 -17.58 -17.57
N GLY A 317 10.40 -16.90 -16.63
CA GLY A 317 9.67 -17.55 -15.53
C GLY A 317 10.61 -18.15 -14.45
N ASN A 318 11.93 -17.97 -14.58
CA ASN A 318 12.88 -18.39 -13.56
C ASN A 318 12.67 -17.58 -12.28
N ARG A 319 12.76 -18.25 -11.14
CA ARG A 319 12.55 -17.61 -9.83
C ARG A 319 13.67 -17.90 -8.85
N ARG A 320 13.95 -16.93 -8.02
CA ARG A 320 14.90 -17.03 -6.91
C ARG A 320 14.18 -16.78 -5.58
N LEU A 321 14.40 -17.64 -4.61
CA LEU A 321 13.87 -17.47 -3.26
C LEU A 321 14.57 -16.27 -2.60
N LEU A 322 13.77 -15.35 -2.06
CA LEU A 322 14.25 -14.19 -1.31
C LEU A 322 14.08 -14.38 0.19
N ALA A 323 12.90 -14.77 0.64
CA ALA A 323 12.58 -14.91 2.06
C ALA A 323 11.61 -16.05 2.32
N THR A 324 11.62 -16.56 3.56
CA THR A 324 10.73 -17.60 4.07
C THR A 324 10.07 -17.19 5.38
N GLY A 325 9.05 -17.94 5.81
CA GLY A 325 8.39 -17.71 7.09
C GLY A 325 7.54 -16.46 7.16
N LEU A 326 7.03 -15.99 6.02
CA LEU A 326 6.17 -14.79 5.95
C LEU A 326 4.76 -15.03 6.51
N ARG A 327 4.38 -16.28 6.73
CA ARG A 327 3.12 -16.65 7.37
C ARG A 327 3.40 -17.20 8.76
N ASP A 328 2.81 -16.56 9.76
CA ASP A 328 2.60 -17.22 11.04
C ASP A 328 1.43 -18.21 10.93
N THR A 329 1.49 -19.32 11.66
CA THR A 329 0.42 -20.32 11.74
C THR A 329 -0.88 -19.77 12.33
N VAL A 330 -0.84 -18.61 12.98
CA VAL A 330 -1.98 -17.97 13.68
C VAL A 330 -2.56 -16.80 12.88
N ARG A 331 -1.77 -16.13 12.03
CA ARG A 331 -2.23 -15.02 11.19
C ARG A 331 -1.70 -15.17 9.78
N ALA A 332 -2.57 -15.08 8.78
CA ALA A 332 -2.16 -14.92 7.41
C ALA A 332 -1.54 -13.51 7.25
N VAL A 333 -0.25 -13.37 7.48
CA VAL A 333 0.45 -12.12 7.16
C VAL A 333 0.69 -12.11 5.66
N HIS A 334 0.14 -11.10 5.03
CA HIS A 334 0.34 -10.86 3.61
C HIS A 334 1.62 -10.04 3.42
N ALA A 335 2.54 -10.51 2.60
CA ALA A 335 3.82 -9.83 2.39
C ALA A 335 3.65 -8.44 1.79
N HIS A 336 2.63 -8.23 0.94
CA HIS A 336 2.37 -6.98 0.21
C HIS A 336 3.66 -6.38 -0.36
N ALA A 337 4.51 -7.23 -0.93
CA ALA A 337 5.82 -6.83 -1.38
C ALA A 337 5.76 -5.93 -2.61
N SER A 338 6.60 -4.90 -2.65
CA SER A 338 6.75 -4.02 -3.81
C SER A 338 8.18 -3.51 -3.94
N PHE A 339 8.51 -3.02 -5.14
CA PHE A 339 9.81 -2.41 -5.41
C PHE A 339 9.85 -0.93 -5.03
N ASP A 340 11.05 -0.43 -4.82
CA ASP A 340 11.31 1.00 -4.87
C ASP A 340 11.23 1.53 -6.32
N ARG A 341 11.34 2.83 -6.52
CA ARG A 341 11.14 3.47 -7.85
C ARG A 341 12.24 3.16 -8.87
N GLU A 342 13.39 2.65 -8.43
CA GLU A 342 14.51 2.23 -9.27
C GLU A 342 14.61 0.71 -9.40
N GLY A 343 13.87 -0.02 -8.55
CA GLY A 343 13.89 -1.48 -8.50
C GLY A 343 15.16 -2.04 -7.87
N HIS A 344 15.76 -1.30 -6.94
CA HIS A 344 16.93 -1.73 -6.17
C HIS A 344 16.56 -2.42 -4.88
N TYR A 345 15.44 -2.00 -4.27
CA TYR A 345 14.93 -2.56 -3.03
C TYR A 345 13.57 -3.23 -3.24
N VAL A 346 13.37 -4.31 -2.51
CA VAL A 346 12.04 -4.90 -2.29
C VAL A 346 11.67 -4.64 -0.84
N GLN A 347 10.55 -3.96 -0.60
CA GLN A 347 9.95 -3.84 0.73
C GLN A 347 8.84 -4.87 0.91
N PHE A 348 8.63 -5.37 2.13
CA PHE A 348 7.59 -6.35 2.45
C PHE A 348 7.34 -6.48 3.95
N HIS A 349 6.26 -7.19 4.33
CA HIS A 349 6.01 -7.60 5.71
C HIS A 349 6.66 -8.95 6.01
N THR A 350 7.42 -9.05 7.10
CA THR A 350 8.02 -10.33 7.51
C THR A 350 7.08 -11.21 8.32
N GLY A 351 6.19 -10.62 9.12
CA GLY A 351 5.25 -11.34 9.98
C GLY A 351 5.88 -12.22 11.07
N ARG A 352 7.18 -12.11 11.30
CA ARG A 352 7.90 -13.04 12.20
C ARG A 352 7.56 -12.88 13.67
N THR A 353 7.30 -11.67 14.12
CA THR A 353 6.98 -11.37 15.54
C THR A 353 5.75 -10.51 15.70
N GLN A 354 5.59 -9.57 14.79
CA GLN A 354 4.44 -8.68 14.56
C GLN A 354 4.52 -8.30 13.09
N GLU A 355 3.57 -7.55 12.60
CA GLU A 355 3.67 -6.99 11.25
C GLU A 355 4.86 -6.02 11.22
N THR A 356 5.94 -6.45 10.59
CA THR A 356 7.24 -5.78 10.56
C THR A 356 7.54 -5.34 9.14
N ILE A 357 7.93 -4.10 8.95
CA ILE A 357 8.38 -3.61 7.64
C ILE A 357 9.84 -3.97 7.44
N ALA A 358 10.13 -4.67 6.35
CA ALA A 358 11.48 -5.08 5.98
C ALA A 358 11.82 -4.70 4.54
N ILE A 359 13.11 -4.65 4.24
CA ILE A 359 13.65 -4.47 2.90
C ILE A 359 14.71 -5.51 2.57
N ILE A 360 14.85 -5.80 1.29
CA ILE A 360 15.97 -6.54 0.70
C ILE A 360 16.64 -5.63 -0.32
N ASP A 361 17.96 -5.44 -0.20
CA ASP A 361 18.75 -4.79 -1.24
C ASP A 361 19.09 -5.82 -2.32
N LEU A 362 18.46 -5.71 -3.45
CA LEU A 362 18.64 -6.64 -4.55
C LEU A 362 20.02 -6.55 -5.20
N ARG A 363 20.72 -5.42 -5.04
CA ARG A 363 22.08 -5.23 -5.57
C ARG A 363 23.10 -6.11 -4.85
N GLU A 364 22.79 -6.54 -3.62
CA GLU A 364 23.61 -7.50 -2.85
C GLU A 364 23.41 -8.95 -3.32
N LEU A 365 22.45 -9.22 -4.20
CA LEU A 365 22.17 -10.57 -4.68
C LEU A 365 23.18 -11.00 -5.77
N PRO A 366 23.98 -12.06 -5.52
CA PRO A 366 24.96 -12.50 -6.53
C PRO A 366 24.25 -13.04 -7.80
N GLY A 367 24.80 -12.74 -8.95
CA GLY A 367 24.34 -13.26 -10.25
C GLY A 367 23.16 -12.52 -10.88
N LEU A 368 22.59 -11.50 -10.24
CA LEU A 368 21.64 -10.60 -10.89
C LEU A 368 22.40 -9.56 -11.70
N LYS A 369 22.16 -9.55 -13.03
CA LYS A 369 22.71 -8.50 -13.90
C LYS A 369 21.77 -7.31 -13.93
N TRP A 370 22.17 -6.24 -13.29
CA TRP A 370 21.51 -4.94 -13.33
C TRP A 370 22.05 -4.20 -14.56
N GLN A 371 21.30 -4.17 -15.66
CA GLN A 371 21.60 -3.32 -16.81
C GLN A 371 20.53 -2.26 -16.92
#